data_8adf6d425c68e59fec474951c5b262f3
#
_entry.id   8adf6d425c68e59fec474951c5b262f3
#
_cell.length_a   1.000
_cell.length_b   1.000
_cell.length_c   1.000
_cell.angle_alpha   90.00
_cell.angle_beta   90.00
_cell.angle_gamma   90.00
#
_symmetry.space_group_name_H-M   'P 1'
#
loop_
_entity.id
_entity.type
_entity.pdbx_description
1 polymer ?
#
loop_
_entity_poly.entity_id
_entity_poly.type
_entity_poly.pdbx_seq_one_letter_code
_entity_poly.pdbx_strand_id
1 'polypeptide(L)'
;MKKKIGKMRGVLLLTFALFLTACGTGGADAQSASYGNSQAAVVEKQSGSGENESAAGGSPEPVSATLDNIPVYSGIPYVVIDDNEPDFTEDELTDQSYESYSDLDELGRCGVATSSIGTDLMPTGKRGKIGQVKPSGWQTIKFDNVDGKYLYNRCHLIGYQLTAENANEKNLITGTRYMNVDGMLPFENMVADYIKETDNHVMYRVTPVFEGENLVASGVLMEAESVEDHGEGVKFNVYVYNVQPGITIDYATGKAVLSDEDASAGTGKTSGNTEKKTYVLNENTKKFHTSECSGVKDIKEGNKKTFTGSREELIKEGYSPCGRCKP
;
A
#
# COMPACT_ATOMS: atom_id res chain seq x y z
N MET A 1 28.07 -30.61 -47.34
CA MET A 1 29.46 -30.37 -46.91
C MET A 1 29.48 -29.98 -45.43
N LYS A 2 30.12 -30.82 -44.62
CA LYS A 2 30.26 -30.64 -43.17
C LYS A 2 31.44 -29.72 -42.87
N LYS A 3 31.33 -28.74 -41.95
CA LYS A 3 32.45 -28.23 -41.18
C LYS A 3 32.08 -28.09 -39.70
N LYS A 4 32.75 -28.92 -38.90
CA LYS A 4 32.90 -28.85 -37.43
C LYS A 4 34.09 -27.94 -37.12
N ILE A 5 33.95 -27.09 -36.13
CA ILE A 5 35.07 -26.48 -35.32
C ILE A 5 34.38 -26.10 -34.02
N GLY A 6 34.75 -26.44 -32.80
CA GLY A 6 36.00 -26.81 -32.19
C GLY A 6 35.93 -26.17 -30.79
N LYS A 7 35.79 -26.99 -29.74
CA LYS A 7 35.76 -26.57 -28.32
C LYS A 7 37.12 -26.02 -27.91
N MET A 8 37.11 -24.91 -27.19
CA MET A 8 38.28 -24.54 -26.36
C MET A 8 37.83 -24.28 -24.92
N ARG A 9 38.30 -25.18 -24.05
CA ARG A 9 38.18 -25.07 -22.58
C ARG A 9 39.37 -24.26 -22.08
N GLY A 10 39.10 -23.15 -21.40
CA GLY A 10 40.07 -22.42 -20.62
C GLY A 10 39.83 -22.68 -19.13
N VAL A 11 40.77 -23.33 -18.53
CA VAL A 11 40.86 -23.51 -17.07
C VAL A 11 41.65 -22.34 -16.53
N LEU A 12 41.11 -21.62 -15.57
CA LEU A 12 41.83 -20.59 -14.80
C LEU A 12 41.90 -21.03 -13.34
N LEU A 13 43.10 -21.31 -12.91
CA LEU A 13 43.45 -21.60 -11.52
C LEU A 13 43.44 -20.33 -10.69
N LEU A 14 42.74 -20.33 -9.58
CA LEU A 14 42.81 -19.29 -8.54
C LEU A 14 43.76 -19.80 -7.43
N THR A 15 44.83 -19.10 -7.20
CA THR A 15 45.76 -19.29 -6.10
C THR A 15 45.30 -18.57 -4.85
N PHE A 16 45.21 -19.31 -3.78
CA PHE A 16 44.96 -18.87 -2.40
C PHE A 16 46.25 -18.23 -1.82
N ALA A 17 46.12 -17.08 -1.20
CA ALA A 17 47.17 -16.55 -0.32
C ALA A 17 46.56 -16.27 1.06
N LEU A 18 46.92 -17.11 2.01
CA LEU A 18 46.73 -16.88 3.45
C LEU A 18 47.75 -15.85 3.94
N PHE A 19 47.29 -14.90 4.74
CA PHE A 19 48.16 -14.19 5.70
C PHE A 19 47.61 -14.31 7.10
N LEU A 20 48.37 -15.04 7.91
CA LEU A 20 48.29 -15.10 9.38
C LEU A 20 49.40 -14.20 9.95
N THR A 21 49.09 -13.34 10.90
CA THR A 21 49.96 -12.87 12.02
C THR A 21 49.03 -12.23 13.04
N ALA A 22 48.82 -12.74 14.19
CA ALA A 22 49.59 -13.03 15.39
C ALA A 22 49.73 -11.84 16.36
N CYS A 23 49.04 -12.03 17.51
CA CYS A 23 49.35 -11.68 18.89
C CYS A 23 49.90 -10.30 19.29
N GLY A 24 49.23 -9.71 20.27
CA GLY A 24 49.79 -8.73 21.20
C GLY A 24 48.91 -8.55 22.42
N THR A 25 49.35 -9.10 23.54
CA THR A 25 48.80 -9.12 24.89
C THR A 25 49.21 -7.87 25.70
N GLY A 26 48.38 -7.50 26.66
CA GLY A 26 48.66 -6.59 27.80
C GLY A 26 47.43 -5.77 28.12
N GLY A 27 46.78 -5.76 29.21
CA GLY A 27 47.08 -6.11 30.59
C GLY A 27 46.93 -4.88 31.48
N ALA A 28 45.98 -5.02 32.48
CA ALA A 28 45.87 -4.24 33.76
C ALA A 28 45.51 -2.75 33.70
N ASP A 29 44.77 -2.14 34.58
CA ASP A 29 44.13 -2.30 35.84
C ASP A 29 43.28 -1.03 36.19
N ALA A 30 42.17 -1.26 36.84
CA ALA A 30 41.52 -0.63 37.99
C ALA A 30 41.74 0.88 38.33
N GLN A 31 40.63 1.57 38.60
CA GLN A 31 40.24 2.20 39.89
C GLN A 31 39.04 3.12 39.68
N SER A 32 37.91 2.85 40.18
CA SER A 32 37.16 3.23 41.36
C SER A 32 37.36 4.68 41.86
N ALA A 33 36.30 5.47 41.81
CA ALA A 33 36.00 6.52 42.76
C ALA A 33 34.50 6.83 42.82
N SER A 34 33.92 6.51 43.95
CA SER A 34 32.62 6.95 44.46
C SER A 34 32.70 8.37 45.03
N TYR A 35 31.57 9.06 45.13
CA TYR A 35 31.06 10.04 46.13
C TYR A 35 29.91 10.76 45.43
N GLY A 36 28.76 11.02 46.00
CA GLY A 36 28.30 10.93 47.37
C GLY A 36 26.89 11.52 47.49
N ASN A 37 26.23 11.04 48.42
CA ASN A 37 24.89 11.17 48.93
C ASN A 37 24.45 12.59 49.35
N SER A 38 23.15 12.93 49.25
CA SER A 38 22.34 13.75 50.15
C SER A 38 20.86 13.59 49.76
N GLN A 39 20.04 12.83 50.44
CA GLN A 39 19.13 13.07 51.59
C GLN A 39 18.42 14.44 51.50
N ALA A 40 17.17 14.64 51.74
CA ALA A 40 15.94 13.90 52.04
C ALA A 40 14.82 14.97 52.18
N ALA A 41 13.60 14.64 51.95
CA ALA A 41 12.46 15.11 52.74
C ALA A 41 11.21 14.24 52.46
N VAL A 42 10.77 13.61 53.49
CA VAL A 42 9.57 12.79 53.68
C VAL A 42 8.37 13.71 53.93
N VAL A 43 7.23 13.46 53.31
CA VAL A 43 5.92 13.69 53.90
C VAL A 43 5.01 12.53 53.59
N GLU A 44 4.55 11.90 54.63
CA GLU A 44 3.59 10.80 54.71
C GLU A 44 2.14 11.23 54.58
N LYS A 45 1.33 10.22 54.10
CA LYS A 45 -0.01 9.73 54.43
C LYS A 45 -1.04 9.99 53.34
N GLN A 46 -1.90 9.06 52.93
CA GLN A 46 -2.57 7.93 53.64
C GLN A 46 -3.18 6.95 52.59
N SER A 47 -3.12 5.71 52.94
CA SER A 47 -3.87 4.50 52.64
C SER A 47 -5.17 4.57 51.84
N GLY A 48 -5.28 3.69 50.85
CA GLY A 48 -6.50 3.12 50.30
C GLY A 48 -6.19 1.80 49.59
N SER A 49 -6.62 0.72 50.22
CA SER A 49 -6.53 -0.67 49.75
C SER A 49 -7.33 -0.91 48.46
N GLY A 50 -6.77 -1.65 47.50
CA GLY A 50 -7.48 -2.13 46.34
C GLY A 50 -6.57 -3.03 45.49
N GLU A 51 -6.77 -4.26 45.65
CA GLU A 51 -6.46 -5.49 44.97
C GLU A 51 -5.68 -5.47 43.64
N ASN A 52 -4.71 -6.35 43.67
CA ASN A 52 -3.82 -6.79 42.62
C ASN A 52 -4.62 -7.55 41.54
N GLU A 53 -4.78 -7.01 40.35
CA GLU A 53 -5.12 -7.80 39.18
C GLU A 53 -3.99 -7.74 38.13
N SER A 54 -3.60 -8.94 37.79
CA SER A 54 -2.60 -9.36 36.83
C SER A 54 -2.87 -8.74 35.46
N ALA A 55 -1.91 -7.94 34.96
CA ALA A 55 -1.94 -7.47 33.59
C ALA A 55 -1.73 -8.65 32.63
N ALA A 56 -2.82 -9.17 32.09
CA ALA A 56 -2.80 -9.97 30.88
C ALA A 56 -2.57 -9.00 29.70
N GLY A 57 -1.57 -9.31 28.86
CA GLY A 57 -1.28 -8.55 27.66
C GLY A 57 -2.50 -8.49 26.75
N GLY A 58 -3.15 -7.34 26.69
CA GLY A 58 -4.18 -7.04 25.70
C GLY A 58 -3.49 -6.76 24.36
N SER A 59 -3.86 -7.52 23.35
CA SER A 59 -3.64 -7.10 21.97
C SER A 59 -4.20 -5.69 21.79
N PRO A 60 -3.54 -4.81 21.04
CA PRO A 60 -4.09 -3.48 20.77
C PRO A 60 -5.45 -3.65 20.09
N GLU A 61 -6.48 -3.02 20.65
CA GLU A 61 -7.78 -2.92 20.01
C GLU A 61 -7.59 -2.23 18.67
N PRO A 62 -8.15 -2.76 17.57
CA PRO A 62 -8.03 -2.12 16.26
C PRO A 62 -8.67 -0.73 16.34
N VAL A 63 -7.91 0.31 16.01
CA VAL A 63 -8.45 1.66 15.84
C VAL A 63 -9.44 1.58 14.68
N SER A 64 -10.73 1.64 15.00
CA SER A 64 -11.80 1.65 14.02
C SER A 64 -11.75 3.00 13.31
N ALA A 65 -11.24 3.03 12.08
CA ALA A 65 -11.46 4.17 11.19
C ALA A 65 -12.99 4.34 11.05
N THR A 66 -13.54 5.37 11.65
CA THR A 66 -14.97 5.63 11.57
C THR A 66 -15.24 6.39 10.28
N LEU A 67 -16.27 5.93 9.52
CA LEU A 67 -16.69 6.55 8.26
C LEU A 67 -17.13 8.02 8.41
N ASP A 68 -17.37 8.48 9.61
CA ASP A 68 -17.93 9.81 9.92
C ASP A 68 -17.05 10.97 9.41
N ASN A 69 -15.76 10.74 9.18
CA ASN A 69 -14.80 11.76 8.72
C ASN A 69 -14.34 11.54 7.27
N ILE A 70 -14.83 10.51 6.59
CA ILE A 70 -14.42 10.23 5.21
C ILE A 70 -15.34 10.99 4.24
N PRO A 71 -14.80 11.87 3.38
CA PRO A 71 -15.59 12.58 2.38
C PRO A 71 -16.33 11.62 1.45
N VAL A 72 -17.51 12.05 0.99
CA VAL A 72 -18.23 11.30 -0.05
C VAL A 72 -17.40 11.21 -1.32
N TYR A 73 -17.43 10.05 -1.98
CA TYR A 73 -16.75 9.85 -3.27
C TYR A 73 -17.12 10.95 -4.29
N SER A 74 -16.11 11.56 -4.89
CA SER A 74 -16.25 12.69 -5.82
C SER A 74 -15.55 12.47 -7.17
N GLY A 75 -15.37 11.22 -7.58
CA GLY A 75 -14.74 10.85 -8.86
C GLY A 75 -13.24 10.55 -8.77
N ILE A 76 -12.63 10.67 -7.59
CA ILE A 76 -11.23 10.31 -7.34
C ILE A 76 -11.21 9.00 -6.53
N PRO A 77 -10.40 7.99 -6.91
CA PRO A 77 -10.47 6.66 -6.29
C PRO A 77 -10.05 6.62 -4.82
N TYR A 78 -9.38 7.65 -4.32
CA TYR A 78 -8.94 7.74 -2.92
C TYR A 78 -9.01 9.20 -2.42
N VAL A 79 -8.93 9.33 -1.12
CA VAL A 79 -8.76 10.62 -0.43
C VAL A 79 -7.64 10.50 0.58
N VAL A 80 -6.83 11.55 0.72
CA VAL A 80 -5.84 11.67 1.79
C VAL A 80 -6.58 12.02 3.08
N ILE A 81 -6.23 11.35 4.16
CA ILE A 81 -6.78 11.59 5.49
C ILE A 81 -5.66 11.89 6.48
N ASP A 82 -6.01 12.49 7.61
CA ASP A 82 -5.10 12.81 8.72
C ASP A 82 -3.79 13.49 8.25
N ASP A 83 -3.92 14.49 7.36
CA ASP A 83 -2.80 15.24 6.78
C ASP A 83 -1.72 14.35 6.12
N ASN A 84 -2.07 13.14 5.71
CA ASN A 84 -1.19 12.13 5.13
C ASN A 84 -0.20 11.51 6.14
N GLU A 85 -0.46 11.64 7.42
CA GLU A 85 0.34 11.04 8.50
C GLU A 85 -0.25 9.68 8.88
N PRO A 86 0.51 8.57 8.75
CA PRO A 86 0.10 7.26 9.24
C PRO A 86 0.03 7.23 10.77
N ASP A 87 -0.87 6.42 11.31
CA ASP A 87 -1.03 6.24 12.76
C ASP A 87 -0.22 5.01 13.23
N PHE A 88 1.11 5.06 13.03
CA PHE A 88 2.03 4.07 13.57
C PHE A 88 2.71 4.61 14.82
N THR A 89 2.79 3.77 15.86
CA THR A 89 3.64 4.05 17.02
C THR A 89 5.12 3.74 16.68
N GLU A 90 6.05 4.36 17.42
CA GLU A 90 7.49 4.08 17.25
C GLU A 90 7.83 2.57 17.43
N ASP A 91 7.09 1.87 18.33
CA ASP A 91 7.29 0.43 18.57
C ASP A 91 6.78 -0.45 17.41
N GLU A 92 5.87 0.04 16.57
CA GLU A 92 5.38 -0.66 15.38
C GLU A 92 6.36 -0.53 14.21
N LEU A 93 7.12 0.58 14.12
CA LEU A 93 8.09 0.84 13.06
C LEU A 93 9.34 -0.04 13.27
N THR A 94 9.36 -1.22 12.66
CA THR A 94 10.43 -2.21 12.82
C THR A 94 11.04 -2.62 11.49
N ASP A 95 12.36 -2.81 11.47
CA ASP A 95 13.14 -3.39 10.37
C ASP A 95 13.13 -4.95 10.37
N GLN A 96 12.31 -5.54 11.23
CA GLN A 96 12.11 -6.99 11.22
C GLN A 96 10.90 -7.33 10.37
N SER A 97 11.12 -8.02 9.26
CA SER A 97 10.04 -8.43 8.36
C SER A 97 9.03 -9.34 9.06
N TYR A 98 7.76 -9.02 8.94
CA TYR A 98 6.65 -9.85 9.41
C TYR A 98 5.37 -9.57 8.63
N GLU A 99 4.42 -10.51 8.72
CA GLU A 99 3.06 -10.36 8.24
C GLU A 99 2.07 -10.74 9.36
N SER A 100 0.98 -10.00 9.47
CA SER A 100 -0.11 -10.28 10.41
C SER A 100 -1.45 -10.02 9.75
N TYR A 101 -2.37 -10.95 9.91
CA TYR A 101 -3.72 -10.89 9.36
C TYR A 101 -4.71 -11.21 10.46
N SER A 102 -5.63 -10.29 10.73
CA SER A 102 -6.71 -10.52 11.69
C SER A 102 -7.55 -11.73 11.30
N ASP A 103 -8.13 -12.41 12.29
CA ASP A 103 -9.12 -13.44 12.02
C ASP A 103 -10.34 -12.84 11.32
N LEU A 104 -11.03 -13.65 10.53
CA LEU A 104 -12.32 -13.25 9.97
C LEU A 104 -13.32 -13.06 11.10
N ASP A 105 -14.17 -12.04 10.98
CA ASP A 105 -15.24 -11.82 11.92
C ASP A 105 -16.40 -12.84 11.74
N GLU A 106 -17.46 -12.74 12.55
CA GLU A 106 -18.62 -13.63 12.52
C GLU A 106 -19.38 -13.60 11.17
N LEU A 107 -19.20 -12.55 10.37
CA LEU A 107 -19.76 -12.42 9.02
C LEU A 107 -18.79 -12.90 7.92
N GLY A 108 -17.62 -13.40 8.30
CA GLY A 108 -16.57 -13.84 7.38
C GLY A 108 -15.84 -12.69 6.69
N ARG A 109 -15.84 -11.49 7.29
CA ARG A 109 -15.16 -10.30 6.77
C ARG A 109 -13.72 -10.23 7.27
N CYS A 110 -12.81 -9.76 6.42
CA CYS A 110 -11.42 -9.51 6.81
C CYS A 110 -11.34 -8.35 7.81
N GLY A 111 -10.45 -8.47 8.78
CA GLY A 111 -9.99 -7.37 9.61
C GLY A 111 -8.70 -6.73 9.07
N VAL A 112 -7.92 -6.15 9.97
CA VAL A 112 -6.67 -5.45 9.64
C VAL A 112 -5.62 -6.44 9.11
N ALA A 113 -4.91 -6.05 8.07
CA ALA A 113 -3.70 -6.69 7.58
C ALA A 113 -2.52 -5.74 7.79
N THR A 114 -1.45 -6.19 8.42
CA THR A 114 -0.28 -5.40 8.78
C THR A 114 1.00 -6.16 8.44
N SER A 115 2.02 -5.45 7.96
CA SER A 115 3.32 -6.03 7.65
C SER A 115 4.43 -4.98 7.76
N SER A 116 5.58 -5.37 8.29
CA SER A 116 6.83 -4.69 7.96
C SER A 116 7.43 -5.41 6.77
N ILE A 117 7.46 -4.76 5.63
CA ILE A 117 7.77 -5.39 4.34
C ILE A 117 9.23 -5.12 3.98
N GLY A 118 10.04 -6.18 3.98
CA GLY A 118 11.39 -6.18 3.42
C GLY A 118 11.46 -6.96 2.10
N THR A 119 12.60 -6.94 1.44
CA THR A 119 12.83 -7.69 0.19
C THR A 119 12.67 -9.21 0.35
N ASP A 120 12.88 -9.74 1.55
CA ASP A 120 12.77 -11.16 1.90
C ASP A 120 11.33 -11.69 1.84
N LEU A 121 10.31 -10.83 2.05
CA LEU A 121 8.90 -11.18 1.89
C LEU A 121 8.44 -11.10 0.43
N MET A 122 9.14 -10.37 -0.42
CA MET A 122 8.70 -10.16 -1.81
C MET A 122 8.73 -11.45 -2.63
N PRO A 123 7.83 -11.59 -3.63
CA PRO A 123 7.70 -12.85 -4.37
C PRO A 123 8.94 -13.17 -5.21
N THR A 124 9.46 -14.39 -5.04
CA THR A 124 10.50 -14.98 -5.89
C THR A 124 9.95 -15.88 -6.98
N GLY A 125 8.65 -16.16 -6.94
CA GLY A 125 7.95 -17.06 -7.83
C GLY A 125 6.75 -16.44 -8.55
N LYS A 126 6.09 -17.24 -9.39
CA LYS A 126 4.87 -16.79 -10.08
C LYS A 126 3.66 -16.89 -9.16
N ARG A 127 2.79 -15.87 -9.24
CA ARG A 127 1.51 -15.83 -8.53
C ARG A 127 0.66 -17.07 -8.84
N GLY A 128 0.12 -17.71 -7.80
CA GLY A 128 -0.80 -18.83 -7.89
C GLY A 128 -2.24 -18.40 -8.23
N LYS A 129 -3.13 -19.40 -8.34
CA LYS A 129 -4.56 -19.15 -8.51
C LYS A 129 -5.21 -18.83 -7.18
N ILE A 130 -6.13 -17.86 -7.15
CA ILE A 130 -6.88 -17.44 -5.96
C ILE A 130 -8.40 -17.59 -6.12
N GLY A 131 -8.84 -18.17 -7.25
CA GLY A 131 -10.26 -18.27 -7.60
C GLY A 131 -11.13 -19.10 -6.65
N GLN A 132 -10.53 -19.96 -5.82
CA GLN A 132 -11.21 -20.76 -4.81
C GLN A 132 -11.65 -19.93 -3.60
N VAL A 133 -10.96 -18.84 -3.27
CA VAL A 133 -11.36 -17.95 -2.18
C VAL A 133 -12.57 -17.12 -2.60
N LYS A 134 -13.58 -17.07 -1.75
CA LYS A 134 -14.76 -16.24 -1.93
C LYS A 134 -14.89 -15.34 -0.70
N PRO A 135 -14.39 -14.11 -0.75
CA PRO A 135 -14.54 -13.17 0.35
C PRO A 135 -16.01 -12.87 0.65
N SER A 136 -16.29 -12.27 1.81
CA SER A 136 -17.64 -11.83 2.16
C SER A 136 -18.26 -11.01 1.04
N GLY A 137 -19.56 -11.16 0.79
CA GLY A 137 -20.29 -10.45 -0.27
C GLY A 137 -19.88 -10.79 -1.70
N TRP A 138 -19.07 -11.85 -1.95
CA TRP A 138 -18.58 -12.19 -3.28
C TRP A 138 -19.70 -12.50 -4.26
N GLN A 139 -19.73 -11.75 -5.36
CA GLN A 139 -20.60 -11.99 -6.52
C GLN A 139 -19.77 -12.07 -7.80
N THR A 140 -20.24 -12.86 -8.77
CA THR A 140 -19.63 -12.91 -10.10
C THR A 140 -20.51 -12.12 -11.06
N ILE A 141 -20.29 -10.82 -11.14
CA ILE A 141 -21.08 -9.88 -11.92
C ILE A 141 -20.21 -9.29 -13.03
N LYS A 142 -20.83 -9.06 -14.20
CA LYS A 142 -20.18 -8.45 -15.36
C LYS A 142 -20.96 -7.25 -15.85
N PHE A 143 -20.22 -6.20 -16.22
CA PHE A 143 -20.74 -5.01 -16.89
C PHE A 143 -19.82 -4.66 -18.07
N ASP A 144 -20.40 -4.17 -19.15
CA ASP A 144 -19.64 -3.82 -20.36
C ASP A 144 -18.79 -2.55 -20.19
N ASN A 145 -19.18 -1.66 -19.28
CA ASN A 145 -18.46 -0.44 -18.91
C ASN A 145 -17.34 -0.64 -17.88
N VAL A 146 -17.10 -1.87 -17.43
CA VAL A 146 -16.00 -2.20 -16.51
C VAL A 146 -14.83 -2.79 -17.28
N ASP A 147 -13.60 -2.34 -17.03
CA ASP A 147 -12.40 -2.92 -17.60
C ASP A 147 -12.27 -4.40 -17.25
N GLY A 148 -12.05 -5.26 -18.26
CA GLY A 148 -12.08 -6.72 -18.10
C GLY A 148 -13.47 -7.30 -17.81
N LYS A 149 -14.51 -6.45 -17.80
CA LYS A 149 -15.94 -6.77 -17.61
C LYS A 149 -16.35 -7.27 -16.23
N TYR A 150 -15.46 -7.83 -15.43
CA TYR A 150 -15.79 -8.29 -14.07
C TYR A 150 -15.76 -7.13 -13.08
N LEU A 151 -16.90 -6.87 -12.43
CA LEU A 151 -17.02 -5.83 -11.41
C LEU A 151 -16.05 -6.06 -10.26
N TYR A 152 -16.04 -7.28 -9.74
CA TYR A 152 -15.26 -7.59 -8.55
C TYR A 152 -13.97 -8.34 -8.85
N ASN A 153 -12.94 -7.94 -8.15
CA ASN A 153 -11.67 -8.64 -7.97
C ASN A 153 -11.63 -9.23 -6.55
N ARG A 154 -10.85 -10.29 -6.39
CA ARG A 154 -10.35 -10.68 -5.07
C ARG A 154 -9.20 -9.75 -4.77
N CYS A 155 -9.51 -8.61 -4.13
CA CYS A 155 -8.50 -7.63 -3.79
C CYS A 155 -7.70 -8.13 -2.59
N HIS A 156 -6.39 -8.19 -2.74
CA HIS A 156 -5.52 -8.35 -1.60
C HIS A 156 -5.54 -7.06 -0.76
N LEU A 157 -5.54 -7.18 0.55
CA LEU A 157 -5.25 -6.07 1.45
C LEU A 157 -3.76 -5.71 1.35
N ILE A 158 -2.88 -6.68 1.52
CA ILE A 158 -1.46 -6.55 1.21
C ILE A 158 -1.20 -7.29 -0.10
N GLY A 159 -0.79 -6.55 -1.15
CA GLY A 159 -0.64 -7.06 -2.50
C GLY A 159 0.37 -8.19 -2.62
N TYR A 160 0.11 -9.17 -3.49
CA TYR A 160 1.03 -10.28 -3.76
C TYR A 160 2.46 -9.83 -4.07
N GLN A 161 2.61 -8.70 -4.74
CA GLN A 161 3.93 -8.15 -5.09
C GLN A 161 4.75 -7.69 -3.87
N LEU A 162 4.11 -7.53 -2.72
CA LEU A 162 4.73 -7.04 -1.49
C LEU A 162 5.20 -8.18 -0.58
N THR A 163 4.37 -9.21 -0.40
CA THR A 163 4.65 -10.27 0.59
C THR A 163 4.50 -11.68 0.04
N ALA A 164 4.32 -11.87 -1.26
CA ALA A 164 4.08 -13.17 -1.88
C ALA A 164 2.86 -13.95 -1.36
N GLU A 165 2.08 -13.37 -0.42
CA GLU A 165 0.89 -13.99 0.13
C GLU A 165 -0.18 -14.12 -0.96
N ASN A 166 -0.62 -15.36 -1.23
CA ASN A 166 -1.40 -15.62 -2.44
C ASN A 166 -2.89 -15.83 -2.20
N ALA A 167 -3.28 -16.92 -1.54
CA ALA A 167 -4.67 -17.35 -1.45
C ALA A 167 -5.18 -17.35 0.01
N ASN A 168 -4.66 -16.45 0.81
CA ASN A 168 -5.06 -16.25 2.19
C ASN A 168 -6.44 -15.58 2.24
N GLU A 169 -7.42 -16.26 2.85
CA GLU A 169 -8.79 -15.73 2.99
C GLU A 169 -8.86 -14.50 3.89
N LYS A 170 -7.91 -14.34 4.82
CA LYS A 170 -7.80 -13.18 5.72
C LYS A 170 -7.18 -11.94 5.03
N ASN A 171 -6.64 -12.11 3.83
CA ASN A 171 -6.01 -11.07 3.03
C ASN A 171 -6.79 -10.72 1.74
N LEU A 172 -7.97 -11.29 1.54
CA LEU A 172 -8.74 -11.13 0.31
C LEU A 172 -10.13 -10.57 0.61
N ILE A 173 -10.46 -9.43 0.04
CA ILE A 173 -11.80 -8.82 0.12
C ILE A 173 -12.48 -8.76 -1.24
N THR A 174 -13.80 -8.58 -1.23
CA THR A 174 -14.59 -8.26 -2.43
C THR A 174 -14.41 -6.79 -2.77
N GLY A 175 -13.50 -6.51 -3.69
CA GLY A 175 -13.23 -5.15 -4.13
C GLY A 175 -13.55 -4.95 -5.60
N THR A 176 -13.95 -3.74 -5.97
CA THR A 176 -14.22 -3.39 -7.37
C THR A 176 -12.94 -3.39 -8.21
N ARG A 177 -13.10 -3.52 -9.51
CA ARG A 177 -11.97 -3.35 -10.44
C ARG A 177 -11.33 -1.98 -10.29
N TYR A 178 -12.11 -0.93 -10.15
CA TYR A 178 -11.67 0.45 -9.98
C TYR A 178 -10.89 0.63 -8.67
N MET A 179 -11.42 0.17 -7.53
CA MET A 179 -10.68 0.19 -6.27
C MET A 179 -9.32 -0.50 -6.38
N ASN A 180 -9.31 -1.71 -6.94
CA ASN A 180 -8.10 -2.53 -7.02
C ASN A 180 -7.00 -1.92 -7.91
N VAL A 181 -7.38 -1.35 -9.06
CA VAL A 181 -6.41 -0.93 -10.09
C VAL A 181 -6.11 0.56 -10.05
N ASP A 182 -7.16 1.38 -9.90
CA ASP A 182 -7.01 2.83 -9.91
C ASP A 182 -6.80 3.39 -8.50
N GLY A 183 -7.29 2.67 -7.47
CA GLY A 183 -7.17 3.05 -6.07
C GLY A 183 -5.93 2.49 -5.39
N MET A 184 -5.87 1.17 -5.18
CA MET A 184 -4.85 0.54 -4.33
C MET A 184 -3.50 0.36 -5.04
N LEU A 185 -3.50 -0.15 -6.28
CA LEU A 185 -2.28 -0.51 -7.01
C LEU A 185 -1.22 0.62 -7.11
N PRO A 186 -1.56 1.90 -7.29
CA PRO A 186 -0.55 2.97 -7.30
C PRO A 186 0.25 3.07 -6.00
N PHE A 187 -0.39 2.85 -4.84
CA PHE A 187 0.27 2.85 -3.53
C PHE A 187 1.09 1.60 -3.30
N GLU A 188 0.57 0.43 -3.67
CA GLU A 188 1.32 -0.82 -3.63
C GLU A 188 2.60 -0.76 -4.49
N ASN A 189 2.51 -0.15 -5.68
CA ASN A 189 3.67 0.05 -6.56
C ASN A 189 4.70 1.00 -5.94
N MET A 190 4.25 2.07 -5.28
CA MET A 190 5.15 3.01 -4.58
C MET A 190 5.97 2.28 -3.51
N VAL A 191 5.30 1.46 -2.69
CA VAL A 191 5.96 0.64 -1.66
C VAL A 191 6.91 -0.38 -2.29
N ALA A 192 6.46 -1.12 -3.30
CA ALA A 192 7.28 -2.15 -3.96
C ALA A 192 8.52 -1.57 -4.64
N ASP A 193 8.40 -0.41 -5.27
CA ASP A 193 9.51 0.22 -5.96
C ASP A 193 10.54 0.77 -4.97
N TYR A 194 10.09 1.41 -3.87
CA TYR A 194 10.97 1.87 -2.80
C TYR A 194 11.79 0.73 -2.18
N ILE A 195 11.15 -0.39 -1.80
CA ILE A 195 11.82 -1.54 -1.21
C ILE A 195 12.88 -2.11 -2.16
N LYS A 196 12.56 -2.25 -3.45
CA LYS A 196 13.51 -2.76 -4.47
C LYS A 196 14.70 -1.83 -4.72
N GLU A 197 14.50 -0.52 -4.59
CA GLU A 197 15.53 0.48 -4.85
C GLU A 197 16.47 0.67 -3.67
N THR A 198 15.97 0.50 -2.44
CA THR A 198 16.70 0.84 -1.22
C THR A 198 17.12 -0.38 -0.38
N ASP A 199 16.45 -1.51 -0.53
CA ASP A 199 16.53 -2.69 0.35
C ASP A 199 16.08 -2.40 1.81
N ASN A 200 15.38 -1.28 2.01
CA ASN A 200 14.81 -0.87 3.29
C ASN A 200 13.40 -1.46 3.49
N HIS A 201 12.90 -1.38 4.73
CA HIS A 201 11.57 -1.84 5.10
C HIS A 201 10.52 -0.75 4.99
N VAL A 202 9.29 -1.15 4.75
CA VAL A 202 8.11 -0.29 4.83
C VAL A 202 7.10 -0.91 5.76
N MET A 203 6.76 -0.19 6.83
CA MET A 203 5.60 -0.51 7.64
C MET A 203 4.35 -0.22 6.83
N TYR A 204 3.46 -1.21 6.71
CA TYR A 204 2.29 -1.16 5.84
C TYR A 204 1.09 -1.76 6.53
N ARG A 205 -0.02 -1.01 6.59
CA ARG A 205 -1.28 -1.46 7.20
C ARG A 205 -2.46 -1.16 6.30
N VAL A 206 -3.34 -2.14 6.16
CA VAL A 206 -4.59 -1.97 5.41
C VAL A 206 -5.76 -2.42 6.27
N THR A 207 -6.69 -1.50 6.50
CA THR A 207 -7.89 -1.72 7.31
C THR A 207 -9.13 -1.63 6.42
N PRO A 208 -9.83 -2.73 6.16
CA PRO A 208 -11.11 -2.68 5.45
C PRO A 208 -12.19 -2.06 6.34
N VAL A 209 -12.99 -1.15 5.78
CA VAL A 209 -14.00 -0.41 6.50
C VAL A 209 -15.39 -0.90 6.10
N PHE A 210 -16.14 -1.45 7.04
CA PHE A 210 -17.49 -1.97 6.83
C PHE A 210 -18.51 -1.13 7.59
N GLU A 211 -19.65 -0.85 6.97
CA GLU A 211 -20.80 -0.25 7.65
C GLU A 211 -21.71 -1.32 8.23
N GLY A 212 -21.92 -1.33 9.53
CA GLY A 212 -22.80 -2.25 10.20
C GLY A 212 -22.56 -3.72 9.79
N GLU A 213 -23.58 -4.38 9.30
CA GLU A 213 -23.53 -5.80 8.87
C GLU A 213 -23.23 -5.97 7.36
N ASN A 214 -22.79 -4.93 6.67
CA ASN A 214 -22.46 -5.01 5.25
C ASN A 214 -21.38 -6.06 4.99
N LEU A 215 -21.59 -6.90 3.96
CA LEU A 215 -20.64 -7.95 3.57
C LEU A 215 -19.52 -7.45 2.64
N VAL A 216 -19.69 -6.28 2.04
CA VAL A 216 -18.69 -5.64 1.20
C VAL A 216 -18.21 -4.36 1.89
N ALA A 217 -16.91 -4.18 2.00
CA ALA A 217 -16.33 -2.98 2.59
C ALA A 217 -16.66 -1.74 1.75
N SER A 218 -16.97 -0.61 2.40
CA SER A 218 -17.14 0.69 1.74
C SER A 218 -15.85 1.20 1.12
N GLY A 219 -14.71 0.77 1.64
CA GLY A 219 -13.37 1.05 1.17
C GLY A 219 -12.32 0.45 2.09
N VAL A 220 -11.08 0.84 1.88
CA VAL A 220 -9.96 0.46 2.75
C VAL A 220 -9.17 1.69 3.15
N LEU A 221 -8.76 1.74 4.41
CA LEU A 221 -7.72 2.63 4.88
C LEU A 221 -6.37 1.99 4.57
N MET A 222 -5.47 2.70 3.92
CA MET A 222 -4.12 2.25 3.59
C MET A 222 -3.12 3.23 4.19
N GLU A 223 -2.19 2.70 4.97
CA GLU A 223 -1.15 3.45 5.64
C GLU A 223 0.21 2.83 5.34
N ALA A 224 1.21 3.66 5.14
CA ALA A 224 2.58 3.21 4.99
C ALA A 224 3.58 4.25 5.45
N GLU A 225 4.67 3.77 6.02
CA GLU A 225 5.84 4.58 6.38
C GLU A 225 7.12 3.75 6.16
N SER A 226 8.10 4.31 5.46
CA SER A 226 9.42 3.71 5.33
C SER A 226 10.19 3.81 6.64
N VAL A 227 10.77 2.67 7.09
CA VAL A 227 11.24 2.54 8.47
C VAL A 227 12.60 3.20 8.67
N GLU A 228 13.61 2.82 7.90
CA GLU A 228 15.00 3.23 8.13
C GLU A 228 15.26 4.71 7.87
N ASP A 229 14.45 5.35 7.03
CA ASP A 229 14.53 6.77 6.70
C ASP A 229 13.41 7.61 7.33
N HIS A 230 12.63 7.02 8.26
CA HIS A 230 11.57 7.70 9.01
C HIS A 230 10.55 8.40 8.11
N GLY A 231 10.10 7.71 7.06
CA GLY A 231 9.07 8.18 6.15
C GLY A 231 9.54 9.15 5.07
N GLU A 232 10.86 9.39 4.90
CA GLU A 232 11.35 10.26 3.82
C GLU A 232 11.10 9.67 2.43
N GLY A 233 11.17 8.36 2.27
CA GLY A 233 10.96 7.68 1.00
C GLY A 233 9.51 7.34 0.70
N VAL A 234 8.81 6.77 1.68
CA VAL A 234 7.38 6.42 1.57
C VAL A 234 6.66 6.87 2.82
N LYS A 235 5.63 7.70 2.65
CA LYS A 235 4.69 8.06 3.71
C LYS A 235 3.33 8.36 3.11
N PHE A 236 2.29 7.65 3.54
CA PHE A 236 0.91 7.99 3.19
C PHE A 236 -0.12 7.44 4.17
N ASN A 237 -1.22 8.16 4.27
CA ASN A 237 -2.44 7.76 4.96
C ASN A 237 -3.62 8.13 4.06
N VAL A 238 -4.26 7.12 3.45
CA VAL A 238 -5.30 7.32 2.44
C VAL A 238 -6.46 6.36 2.63
N TYR A 239 -7.67 6.86 2.37
CA TYR A 239 -8.85 6.01 2.24
C TYR A 239 -9.14 5.76 0.75
N VAL A 240 -9.21 4.51 0.34
CA VAL A 240 -9.52 4.07 -1.03
C VAL A 240 -10.96 3.60 -1.10
N TYR A 241 -11.77 4.22 -1.94
CA TYR A 241 -13.20 3.91 -2.07
C TYR A 241 -13.45 2.61 -2.82
N ASN A 242 -14.30 1.75 -2.27
CA ASN A 242 -14.75 0.53 -2.96
C ASN A 242 -15.99 0.82 -3.83
N VAL A 243 -15.81 1.64 -4.83
CA VAL A 243 -16.84 2.04 -5.80
C VAL A 243 -16.44 1.59 -7.21
N GLN A 244 -17.40 1.64 -8.12
CA GLN A 244 -17.13 1.49 -9.56
C GLN A 244 -17.96 2.55 -10.30
N PRO A 245 -17.33 3.49 -11.04
CA PRO A 245 -18.05 4.49 -11.81
C PRO A 245 -19.13 3.88 -12.69
N GLY A 246 -20.33 4.44 -12.66
CA GLY A 246 -21.47 3.97 -13.43
C GLY A 246 -22.16 2.72 -12.86
N ILE A 247 -21.78 2.26 -11.66
CA ILE A 247 -22.37 1.09 -11.00
C ILE A 247 -22.83 1.46 -9.58
N THR A 248 -24.04 1.07 -9.24
CA THR A 248 -24.57 1.13 -7.88
C THR A 248 -24.38 -0.23 -7.21
N ILE A 249 -23.71 -0.25 -6.06
CA ILE A 249 -23.40 -1.44 -5.29
C ILE A 249 -24.31 -1.51 -4.06
N ASP A 250 -24.88 -2.66 -3.84
CA ASP A 250 -25.51 -3.03 -2.57
C ASP A 250 -24.44 -3.67 -1.67
N TYR A 251 -23.88 -2.90 -0.76
CA TYR A 251 -22.79 -3.33 0.13
C TYR A 251 -23.24 -4.42 1.13
N ALA A 252 -24.53 -4.49 1.45
CA ALA A 252 -25.03 -5.53 2.33
C ALA A 252 -24.90 -6.93 1.70
N THR A 253 -24.99 -7.04 0.37
CA THR A 253 -25.04 -8.35 -0.31
C THR A 253 -23.98 -8.53 -1.40
N GLY A 254 -23.31 -7.47 -1.83
CA GLY A 254 -22.44 -7.45 -3.00
C GLY A 254 -23.17 -7.46 -4.35
N LYS A 255 -24.51 -7.39 -4.38
CA LYS A 255 -25.24 -7.21 -5.64
C LYS A 255 -24.98 -5.84 -6.23
N ALA A 256 -25.11 -5.71 -7.54
CA ALA A 256 -24.86 -4.43 -8.19
C ALA A 256 -25.70 -4.30 -9.47
N VAL A 257 -26.01 -3.06 -9.81
CA VAL A 257 -26.75 -2.67 -11.02
C VAL A 257 -26.08 -1.47 -11.68
N LEU A 258 -26.35 -1.23 -12.97
CA LEU A 258 -25.98 0.03 -13.60
C LEU A 258 -26.63 1.20 -12.85
N SER A 259 -25.90 2.28 -12.63
CA SER A 259 -26.48 3.50 -12.05
C SER A 259 -27.55 4.07 -12.98
N ASP A 260 -28.62 4.65 -12.43
CA ASP A 260 -29.74 5.19 -13.21
C ASP A 260 -29.31 6.31 -14.19
N GLU A 261 -28.23 7.03 -13.90
CA GLU A 261 -27.63 8.01 -14.82
C GLU A 261 -27.06 7.33 -16.07
N ASP A 262 -26.53 6.10 -15.96
CA ASP A 262 -26.01 5.29 -17.08
C ASP A 262 -27.07 4.37 -17.69
N ALA A 263 -28.10 3.96 -16.95
CA ALA A 263 -29.21 3.17 -17.45
C ALA A 263 -30.03 3.97 -18.51
N SER A 264 -30.07 5.30 -18.38
CA SER A 264 -30.66 6.19 -19.39
C SER A 264 -29.74 6.51 -20.57
N ALA A 265 -28.45 6.18 -20.48
CA ALA A 265 -27.45 6.44 -21.53
C ALA A 265 -27.39 5.34 -22.60
N GLY A 266 -28.23 4.30 -22.54
CA GLY A 266 -28.40 3.31 -23.62
C GLY A 266 -28.89 3.88 -24.95
N THR A 267 -29.27 5.17 -25.00
CA THR A 267 -29.62 5.92 -26.21
C THR A 267 -29.27 7.40 -26.07
N GLY A 268 -28.01 7.77 -25.92
CA GLY A 268 -27.68 9.20 -26.00
C GLY A 268 -26.36 9.58 -25.34
N LYS A 269 -25.49 10.09 -26.12
CA LYS A 269 -24.23 10.79 -25.86
C LYS A 269 -23.99 11.23 -24.42
N THR A 270 -22.91 10.74 -23.85
CA THR A 270 -22.21 11.21 -22.65
C THR A 270 -22.06 12.75 -22.66
N SER A 271 -22.75 13.44 -21.78
CA SER A 271 -22.42 14.81 -21.40
C SER A 271 -21.83 14.77 -19.99
N GLY A 272 -20.63 14.20 -19.86
CA GLY A 272 -19.77 14.51 -18.73
C GLY A 272 -19.32 15.95 -18.88
N ASN A 273 -19.60 16.79 -17.89
CA ASN A 273 -18.98 18.10 -17.78
C ASN A 273 -17.49 17.92 -17.41
N THR A 274 -16.73 17.44 -18.38
CA THR A 274 -15.28 17.34 -18.27
C THR A 274 -14.72 18.74 -18.49
N GLU A 275 -14.38 19.41 -17.40
CA GLU A 275 -13.60 20.64 -17.47
C GLU A 275 -12.33 20.35 -18.28
N LYS A 276 -12.28 20.89 -19.51
CA LYS A 276 -11.10 20.75 -20.36
C LYS A 276 -10.01 21.62 -19.77
N LYS A 277 -8.94 20.96 -19.32
CA LYS A 277 -7.73 21.64 -18.81
C LYS A 277 -6.59 21.49 -19.81
N THR A 278 -5.64 22.40 -19.72
CA THR A 278 -4.41 22.31 -20.53
C THR A 278 -3.31 21.66 -19.70
N TYR A 279 -2.76 20.59 -20.25
CA TYR A 279 -1.67 19.82 -19.66
C TYR A 279 -0.41 19.88 -20.51
N VAL A 280 0.74 19.72 -19.89
CA VAL A 280 2.01 19.53 -20.57
C VAL A 280 2.41 18.06 -20.45
N LEU A 281 2.58 17.41 -21.60
CA LEU A 281 2.92 16.00 -21.69
C LEU A 281 4.44 15.81 -21.85
N ASN A 282 4.96 14.76 -21.24
CA ASN A 282 6.28 14.23 -21.55
C ASN A 282 6.09 12.93 -22.34
N GLU A 283 6.27 12.99 -23.64
CA GLU A 283 6.06 11.84 -24.55
C GLU A 283 7.01 10.68 -24.28
N ASN A 284 8.19 10.95 -23.73
CA ASN A 284 9.20 9.94 -23.41
C ASN A 284 8.83 9.15 -22.15
N THR A 285 8.38 9.82 -21.08
CA THR A 285 8.04 9.18 -19.81
C THR A 285 6.56 8.88 -19.66
N LYS A 286 5.75 9.26 -20.66
CA LYS A 286 4.28 9.14 -20.64
C LYS A 286 3.65 9.77 -19.39
N LYS A 287 4.21 10.89 -18.92
CA LYS A 287 3.66 11.67 -17.80
C LYS A 287 3.06 12.97 -18.28
N PHE A 288 1.96 13.39 -17.63
CA PHE A 288 1.34 14.68 -17.87
C PHE A 288 1.41 15.56 -16.60
N HIS A 289 1.49 16.88 -16.82
CA HIS A 289 1.75 17.87 -15.80
C HIS A 289 0.76 19.05 -15.95
N THR A 290 0.53 19.79 -14.87
CA THR A 290 -0.04 21.16 -15.01
C THR A 290 1.02 22.06 -15.66
N SER A 291 0.58 23.14 -16.34
CA SER A 291 1.48 24.11 -16.96
C SER A 291 2.49 24.74 -16.00
N GLU A 292 2.13 24.85 -14.72
CA GLU A 292 2.91 25.50 -13.66
C GLU A 292 3.88 24.54 -12.92
N CYS A 293 3.82 23.25 -13.26
CA CYS A 293 4.68 22.26 -12.60
C CYS A 293 6.16 22.54 -12.82
N SER A 294 6.92 22.57 -11.74
CA SER A 294 8.38 22.75 -11.82
C SER A 294 9.08 21.71 -12.70
N GLY A 295 8.55 20.47 -12.75
CA GLY A 295 9.07 19.39 -13.58
C GLY A 295 8.90 19.61 -15.10
N VAL A 296 8.08 20.57 -15.54
CA VAL A 296 7.92 20.91 -16.96
C VAL A 296 9.20 21.51 -17.54
N LYS A 297 10.00 22.19 -16.72
CA LYS A 297 11.30 22.78 -17.14
C LYS A 297 12.34 21.71 -17.47
N ASP A 298 12.20 20.52 -16.87
CA ASP A 298 13.13 19.40 -17.04
C ASP A 298 12.79 18.54 -18.27
N ILE A 299 11.64 18.78 -18.92
CA ILE A 299 11.24 18.06 -20.13
C ILE A 299 11.99 18.63 -21.34
N LYS A 300 12.72 17.77 -22.04
CA LYS A 300 13.36 18.14 -23.30
C LYS A 300 12.32 18.61 -24.33
N GLU A 301 12.59 19.68 -25.06
CA GLU A 301 11.62 20.27 -26.02
C GLU A 301 11.06 19.26 -27.02
N GLY A 302 11.89 18.32 -27.51
CA GLY A 302 11.43 17.27 -28.44
C GLY A 302 10.46 16.23 -27.83
N ASN A 303 10.33 16.20 -26.51
CA ASN A 303 9.42 15.30 -25.78
C ASN A 303 8.26 16.06 -25.12
N LYS A 304 8.20 17.37 -25.29
CA LYS A 304 7.18 18.23 -24.68
C LYS A 304 6.03 18.47 -25.65
N LYS A 305 4.83 18.18 -25.22
CA LYS A 305 3.60 18.42 -25.99
C LYS A 305 2.55 19.04 -25.09
N THR A 306 1.75 19.93 -25.64
CA THR A 306 0.59 20.50 -24.95
C THR A 306 -0.66 19.76 -25.38
N PHE A 307 -1.52 19.41 -24.42
CA PHE A 307 -2.80 18.76 -24.63
C PHE A 307 -3.90 19.54 -23.91
N THR A 308 -5.02 19.77 -24.57
CA THR A 308 -6.20 20.38 -23.97
C THR A 308 -7.35 19.39 -24.05
N GLY A 309 -7.77 18.88 -22.92
CA GLY A 309 -8.80 17.86 -22.81
C GLY A 309 -9.00 17.44 -21.36
N SER A 310 -9.63 16.29 -21.16
CA SER A 310 -9.81 15.75 -19.83
C SER A 310 -8.62 14.92 -19.36
N ARG A 311 -8.50 14.76 -18.06
CA ARG A 311 -7.52 13.88 -17.42
C ARG A 311 -7.75 12.42 -17.86
N GLU A 312 -8.99 12.01 -17.99
CA GLU A 312 -9.41 10.68 -18.39
C GLU A 312 -8.98 10.34 -19.83
N GLU A 313 -9.03 11.32 -20.74
CA GLU A 313 -8.54 11.16 -22.11
C GLU A 313 -7.04 10.82 -22.10
N LEU A 314 -6.23 11.52 -21.30
CA LEU A 314 -4.80 11.27 -21.18
C LEU A 314 -4.48 9.89 -20.58
N ILE A 315 -5.23 9.46 -19.58
CA ILE A 315 -5.07 8.14 -18.98
C ILE A 315 -5.41 7.05 -20.01
N LYS A 316 -6.47 7.22 -20.80
CA LYS A 316 -6.79 6.31 -21.91
C LYS A 316 -5.71 6.24 -23.00
N GLU A 317 -5.01 7.35 -23.23
CA GLU A 317 -3.87 7.42 -24.15
C GLU A 317 -2.57 6.86 -23.56
N GLY A 318 -2.62 6.30 -22.33
CA GLY A 318 -1.49 5.66 -21.65
C GLY A 318 -0.55 6.63 -20.94
N TYR A 319 -1.01 7.86 -20.66
CA TYR A 319 -0.27 8.80 -19.82
C TYR A 319 -0.63 8.62 -18.35
N SER A 320 0.33 8.84 -17.47
CA SER A 320 0.15 8.88 -16.02
C SER A 320 0.34 10.30 -15.46
N PRO A 321 -0.34 10.67 -14.38
CA PRO A 321 -0.16 11.98 -13.75
C PRO A 321 1.25 12.11 -13.16
N CYS A 322 1.80 13.32 -13.19
CA CYS A 322 3.05 13.63 -12.51
C CYS A 322 2.87 13.58 -11.00
N GLY A 323 3.67 12.81 -10.28
CA GLY A 323 3.63 12.70 -8.82
C GLY A 323 3.89 14.02 -8.08
N ARG A 324 4.55 15.00 -8.73
CA ARG A 324 4.90 16.29 -8.13
C ARG A 324 3.75 17.31 -8.15
N CYS A 325 3.03 17.47 -9.26
CA CYS A 325 1.94 18.43 -9.40
C CYS A 325 0.55 17.80 -9.36
N LYS A 326 0.45 16.49 -9.38
CA LYS A 326 -0.80 15.69 -9.29
C LYS A 326 -1.94 16.31 -10.13
N PRO A 327 -1.75 16.50 -11.47
CA PRO A 327 -2.67 17.17 -12.36
C PRO A 327 -3.99 16.45 -12.55
#